data_903df6b1cf8314e74ff191e74a8a8f98
#
_entry.id   903df6b1cf8314e74ff191e74a8a8f98
#
_cell.length_a   1.000
_cell.length_b   1.000
_cell.length_c   1.000
_cell.angle_alpha   90.00
_cell.angle_beta   90.00
_cell.angle_gamma   90.00
#
_symmetry.space_group_name_H-M   'P 1'
#
loop_
_entity.id
_entity.type
_entity.pdbx_description
1 polymer ?
#
loop_
_entity_poly.entity_id
_entity_poly.type
_entity_poly.pdbx_seq_one_letter_code
_entity_poly.pdbx_strand_id
1 'polypeptide(L)'
;MSRRPARAPFAFGGVEVPAGRRHELSLPISQLVTGADVTLPVHVLHGREDGPTVWVSAAIHGDEVAGVEIVRRVLERLQPKNLRGTL
;
A
#
# COMPACT_ATOMS: atom_id res chain seq x y z
N MET A 1 -5.04 28.36 -19.72
CA MET A 1 -4.22 27.72 -18.67
C MET A 1 -4.35 26.21 -18.78
N SER A 2 -3.27 25.54 -19.10
CA SER A 2 -3.28 24.09 -19.23
C SER A 2 -3.22 23.43 -17.84
N ARG A 3 -4.12 22.51 -17.60
CA ARG A 3 -4.06 21.66 -16.41
C ARG A 3 -3.21 20.44 -16.73
N ARG A 4 -2.34 20.07 -15.81
CA ARG A 4 -1.69 18.78 -15.91
C ARG A 4 -2.76 17.68 -15.85
N PRO A 5 -2.70 16.67 -16.71
CA PRO A 5 -3.59 15.53 -16.57
C PRO A 5 -3.38 14.89 -15.19
N ALA A 6 -4.46 14.40 -14.61
CA ALA A 6 -4.39 13.67 -13.38
C ALA A 6 -3.49 12.45 -13.57
N ARG A 7 -2.66 12.15 -12.56
CA ARG A 7 -1.83 10.96 -12.56
C ARG A 7 -2.72 9.71 -12.63
N ALA A 8 -2.32 8.75 -13.46
CA ALA A 8 -3.05 7.50 -13.62
C ALA A 8 -3.17 6.76 -12.28
N PRO A 9 -4.27 6.02 -12.05
CA PRO A 9 -4.39 5.18 -10.87
C PRO A 9 -3.31 4.10 -10.83
N PHE A 10 -2.96 3.67 -9.63
CA PHE A 10 -2.06 2.54 -9.42
C PHE A 10 -2.88 1.26 -9.31
N ALA A 11 -2.64 0.32 -10.21
CA ALA A 11 -3.33 -0.97 -10.20
C ALA A 11 -2.51 -1.99 -9.40
N PHE A 12 -3.14 -2.58 -8.40
CA PHE A 12 -2.49 -3.58 -7.55
C PHE A 12 -3.54 -4.51 -6.94
N GLY A 13 -3.29 -5.81 -7.01
CA GLY A 13 -4.17 -6.80 -6.37
C GLY A 13 -5.63 -6.75 -6.80
N GLY A 14 -5.92 -6.38 -8.05
CA GLY A 14 -7.27 -6.23 -8.55
C GLY A 14 -7.95 -4.92 -8.16
N VAL A 15 -7.22 -4.00 -7.54
CA VAL A 15 -7.73 -2.70 -7.09
C VAL A 15 -6.99 -1.59 -7.82
N GLU A 16 -7.71 -0.53 -8.17
CA GLU A 16 -7.12 0.69 -8.70
C GLU A 16 -7.18 1.78 -7.63
N VAL A 17 -6.01 2.34 -7.30
CA VAL A 17 -5.88 3.39 -6.29
C VAL A 17 -5.65 4.72 -6.99
N PRO A 18 -6.60 5.64 -6.91
CA PRO A 18 -6.44 6.96 -7.54
C PRO A 18 -5.28 7.75 -6.92
N ALA A 19 -4.69 8.64 -7.71
CA ALA A 19 -3.65 9.55 -7.23
C ALA A 19 -4.15 10.38 -6.05
N GLY A 20 -3.32 10.55 -5.04
CA GLY A 20 -3.66 11.29 -3.82
C GLY A 20 -4.52 10.51 -2.84
N ARG A 21 -4.66 9.21 -3.01
CA ARG A 21 -5.50 8.35 -2.17
C ARG A 21 -4.70 7.20 -1.58
N ARG A 22 -5.24 6.64 -0.52
CA ARG A 22 -4.77 5.38 0.05
C ARG A 22 -5.85 4.32 -0.06
N HIS A 23 -5.44 3.08 -0.10
CA HIS A 23 -6.35 1.95 -0.10
C HIS A 23 -5.74 0.79 0.67
N GLU A 24 -6.53 0.14 1.48
CA GLU A 24 -6.14 -1.08 2.18
C GLU A 24 -6.79 -2.26 1.48
N LEU A 25 -6.00 -3.30 1.22
CA LEU A 25 -6.48 -4.51 0.61
C LEU A 25 -5.80 -5.74 1.21
N SER A 26 -6.37 -6.90 0.97
CA SER A 26 -5.79 -8.18 1.39
C SER A 26 -5.49 -9.02 0.16
N LEU A 27 -4.24 -9.49 0.07
CA LEU A 27 -3.84 -10.41 -0.99
C LEU A 27 -3.97 -11.84 -0.49
N PRO A 28 -4.68 -12.72 -1.19
CA PRO A 28 -4.67 -14.15 -0.87
C PRO A 28 -3.31 -14.74 -1.27
N ILE A 29 -2.61 -15.36 -0.33
CA ILE A 29 -1.28 -15.92 -0.58
C ILE A 29 -1.21 -17.42 -0.41
N SER A 30 -2.17 -18.02 0.29
CA SER A 30 -2.18 -19.47 0.54
C SER A 30 -3.52 -19.88 1.13
N GLN A 31 -3.74 -21.20 1.20
CA GLN A 31 -4.81 -21.79 1.97
C GLN A 31 -4.22 -22.74 3.00
N LEU A 32 -4.80 -22.74 4.19
CA LEU A 32 -4.49 -23.74 5.22
C LEU A 32 -5.14 -25.09 4.85
N VAL A 33 -4.66 -26.16 5.48
CA VAL A 33 -5.23 -27.51 5.32
C VAL A 33 -6.72 -27.52 5.64
N THR A 34 -7.17 -26.66 6.54
CA THR A 34 -8.57 -26.49 6.92
C THR A 34 -9.42 -25.79 5.85
N GLY A 35 -8.81 -25.30 4.76
CA GLY A 35 -9.48 -24.52 3.73
C GLY A 35 -9.54 -23.03 4.02
N ALA A 36 -9.08 -22.59 5.20
CA ALA A 36 -9.04 -21.16 5.53
C ALA A 36 -7.96 -20.44 4.71
N ASP A 37 -8.30 -19.26 4.19
CA ASP A 37 -7.35 -18.44 3.42
C ASP A 37 -6.35 -17.74 4.33
N VAL A 38 -5.08 -17.74 3.89
CA VAL A 38 -4.05 -16.88 4.46
C VAL A 38 -3.92 -15.66 3.57
N THR A 39 -4.09 -14.49 4.15
CA THR A 39 -4.04 -13.23 3.42
C THR A 39 -2.92 -12.34 3.92
N LEU A 40 -2.39 -11.52 3.03
CA LEU A 40 -1.41 -10.48 3.35
C LEU A 40 -2.10 -9.13 3.31
N PRO A 41 -2.20 -8.43 4.43
CA PRO A 41 -2.73 -7.06 4.42
C PRO A 41 -1.74 -6.11 3.75
N VAL A 42 -2.24 -5.28 2.85
CA VAL A 42 -1.42 -4.33 2.09
C VAL A 42 -2.06 -2.96 2.16
N HIS A 43 -1.26 -1.95 2.42
CA HIS A 43 -1.66 -0.55 2.31
C HIS A 43 -0.96 0.06 1.11
N VAL A 44 -1.73 0.67 0.22
CA VAL A 44 -1.20 1.38 -0.94
C VAL A 44 -1.47 2.87 -0.75
N LEU A 45 -0.41 3.66 -0.79
CA LEU A 45 -0.48 5.12 -0.79
C LEU A 45 -0.01 5.60 -2.15
N HIS A 46 -0.94 6.02 -2.98
CA HIS A 46 -0.61 6.50 -4.32
C HIS A 46 -0.52 8.03 -4.31
N GLY A 47 0.69 8.53 -4.39
CA GLY A 47 0.95 9.96 -4.34
C GLY A 47 0.30 10.71 -5.49
N ARG A 48 0.03 11.98 -5.26
CA ARG A 48 -0.56 12.86 -6.29
C ARG A 48 0.40 13.13 -7.43
N GLU A 49 1.70 13.18 -7.12
CA GLU A 49 2.74 13.48 -8.10
C GLU A 49 3.58 12.25 -8.39
N ASP A 50 4.17 12.25 -9.59
CA ASP A 50 5.04 11.19 -10.02
C ASP A 50 6.28 11.05 -9.14
N GLY A 51 6.75 9.83 -9.02
CA GLY A 51 7.92 9.51 -8.24
C GLY A 51 8.15 8.00 -8.19
N PRO A 52 9.11 7.54 -7.39
CA PRO A 52 9.43 6.12 -7.32
C PRO A 52 8.31 5.32 -6.68
N THR A 53 8.27 4.03 -7.01
CA THR A 53 7.43 3.06 -6.31
C THR A 53 8.30 2.32 -5.32
N VAL A 54 7.92 2.34 -4.05
CA VAL A 54 8.69 1.73 -2.96
C VAL A 54 7.83 0.68 -2.28
N TRP A 55 8.42 -0.46 -2.02
CA TRP A 55 7.79 -1.55 -1.27
C TRP A 55 8.44 -1.64 0.11
N VAL A 56 7.63 -1.64 1.16
CA VAL A 56 8.06 -1.86 2.53
C VAL A 56 7.29 -3.05 3.10
N SER A 57 8.00 -4.00 3.67
CA SER A 57 7.39 -5.16 4.32
C SER A 57 7.88 -5.28 5.76
N ALA A 58 7.05 -5.87 6.60
CA ALA A 58 7.36 -6.08 8.01
C ALA A 58 6.80 -7.42 8.47
N ALA A 59 7.33 -7.92 9.57
CA ALA A 59 6.93 -9.19 10.18
C ALA A 59 7.16 -10.39 9.27
N ILE A 60 8.24 -10.36 8.48
CA ILE A 60 8.58 -11.44 7.55
C ILE A 60 8.74 -12.78 8.29
N HIS A 61 9.24 -12.76 9.50
CA HIS A 61 9.46 -13.93 10.33
C HIS A 61 8.34 -14.16 11.37
N GLY A 62 7.25 -13.41 11.29
CA GLY A 62 6.06 -13.62 12.14
C GLY A 62 6.17 -13.11 13.57
N ASP A 63 7.36 -13.04 14.14
CA ASP A 63 7.60 -12.57 15.51
C ASP A 63 8.18 -11.16 15.59
N GLU A 64 8.34 -10.49 14.46
CA GLU A 64 8.91 -9.15 14.37
C GLU A 64 7.84 -8.07 14.56
N VAL A 65 7.23 -8.03 15.73
CA VAL A 65 6.11 -7.13 16.04
C VAL A 65 6.53 -5.65 15.97
N ALA A 66 7.78 -5.35 16.32
CA ALA A 66 8.29 -3.97 16.27
C ALA A 66 8.23 -3.38 14.87
N GLY A 67 8.52 -4.19 13.83
CA GLY A 67 8.44 -3.76 12.45
C GLY A 67 7.01 -3.39 12.03
N VAL A 68 6.03 -4.16 12.47
CA VAL A 68 4.61 -3.88 12.20
C VAL A 68 4.21 -2.54 12.83
N GLU A 69 4.63 -2.28 14.05
CA GLU A 69 4.32 -1.03 14.74
C GLU A 69 4.97 0.18 14.06
N ILE A 70 6.20 0.01 13.56
CA ILE A 70 6.88 1.07 12.81
C ILE A 70 6.10 1.40 11.54
N VAL A 71 5.70 0.39 10.79
CA VAL A 71 4.93 0.58 9.55
C VAL A 71 3.60 1.28 9.86
N ARG A 72 2.91 0.85 10.91
CA ARG A 72 1.64 1.47 11.30
C ARG A 72 1.81 2.96 11.59
N ARG A 73 2.86 3.33 12.32
CA ARG A 73 3.15 4.74 12.65
C ARG A 73 3.53 5.55 11.42
N VAL A 74 4.28 4.98 10.50
CA VAL A 74 4.62 5.64 9.23
C VAL A 74 3.35 5.92 8.44
N LEU A 75 2.46 4.94 8.33
CA LEU A 75 1.19 5.09 7.60
C LEU A 75 0.31 6.19 8.19
N GLU A 76 0.31 6.34 9.50
CA GLU A 76 -0.46 7.40 10.16
C GLU A 76 0.06 8.80 9.84
N ARG A 77 1.37 8.93 9.59
CA ARG A 77 2.03 10.22 9.37
C ARG A 77 2.06 10.64 7.90
N LEU A 78 1.86 9.71 6.98
CA LEU A 78 1.91 9.99 5.56
C LEU A 78 0.54 10.37 5.02
N GLN A 79 0.52 11.41 4.20
CA GLN A 79 -0.67 11.83 3.48
C GLN A 79 -0.44 11.61 1.98
N PRO A 80 -1.22 10.76 1.32
CA PRO A 80 -1.02 10.48 -0.11
C PRO A 80 -1.02 11.74 -0.97
N LYS A 81 -1.81 12.74 -0.61
CA LYS A 81 -1.87 14.01 -1.35
C LYS A 81 -0.56 14.78 -1.34
N ASN A 82 0.33 14.51 -0.36
CA ASN A 82 1.61 15.18 -0.22
C ASN A 82 2.78 14.28 -0.64
N LEU A 83 2.49 13.08 -1.09
CA LEU A 83 3.49 12.09 -1.43
C LEU A 83 3.82 12.16 -2.92
N ARG A 84 5.08 11.97 -3.26
CA ARG A 84 5.54 11.73 -4.62
C ARG A 84 5.83 10.27 -4.80
N GLY A 85 5.25 9.67 -5.84
CA GLY A 85 5.40 8.25 -6.08
C GLY A 85 4.35 7.43 -5.35
N THR A 86 4.64 6.16 -5.14
CA THR A 86 3.70 5.19 -4.58
C THR A 86 4.42 4.37 -3.51
N LEU A 87 3.78 4.21 -2.38
CA LEU A 87 4.26 3.40 -1.26
C LEU A 87 3.30 2.25 -1.02
#